data_f1e46dab4ace56c11e71cfc86aefd0e3
#
_entry.id   f1e46dab4ace56c11e71cfc86aefd0e3
#
_cell.length_a   1.000
_cell.length_b   1.000
_cell.length_c   1.000
_cell.angle_alpha   90.00
_cell.angle_beta   90.00
_cell.angle_gamma   90.00
#
_symmetry.space_group_name_H-M   'P 1'
#
loop_
_entity.id
_entity.type
_entity.pdbx_description
1 polymer ?
#
loop_
_entity_poly.entity_id
_entity_poly.type
_entity_poly.pdbx_seq_one_letter_code
_entity_poly.pdbx_strand_id
1 'polypeptide(L)'
;MDNKLIFHDSDTLICFLEIDEIEFLKKLFTNIIIPEAVLMELNVNNAPVNVRDNLNDLISDNFVEVREVEFASGEYIKNKCICEGYWTNGRPIGRGESAVLAFAIENEGIVASNNLSDVFEICEEYGIPILTASLMLAFAYELKIYTKSEINAIWCRILQETYQILPKQTFDEYYTELFEKDCNVLLKNYDFKKHYTVSKK
;
A
#
# COMPACT_ATOMS: atom_id res chain seq x y z
N MET A 1 -19.00 -11.42 5.53
CA MET A 1 -17.53 -11.37 5.39
C MET A 1 -17.16 -9.91 5.43
N ASP A 2 -16.48 -9.51 6.47
CA ASP A 2 -16.21 -8.09 6.71
C ASP A 2 -15.15 -7.61 5.70
N ASN A 3 -15.39 -6.40 5.17
CA ASN A 3 -14.41 -5.73 4.30
C ASN A 3 -13.16 -5.43 5.13
N LYS A 4 -12.03 -6.06 4.79
CA LYS A 4 -10.77 -5.77 5.46
C LYS A 4 -10.33 -4.34 5.17
N LEU A 5 -9.85 -3.64 6.19
CA LEU A 5 -9.23 -2.33 6.03
C LEU A 5 -7.86 -2.47 5.37
N ILE A 6 -7.52 -1.52 4.51
CA ILE A 6 -6.22 -1.48 3.82
C ILE A 6 -5.44 -0.29 4.37
N PHE A 7 -4.30 -0.57 4.98
CA PHE A 7 -3.40 0.43 5.54
C PHE A 7 -2.23 0.64 4.58
N HIS A 8 -2.11 1.86 4.07
CA HIS A 8 -1.15 2.20 3.03
C HIS A 8 0.14 2.77 3.61
N ASP A 9 1.25 2.28 3.10
CA ASP A 9 2.59 2.81 3.35
C ASP A 9 2.95 3.88 2.32
N SER A 10 3.95 4.71 2.64
CA SER A 10 4.40 5.82 1.81
C SER A 10 4.86 5.38 0.42
N ASP A 11 5.57 4.27 0.31
CA ASP A 11 6.16 3.78 -0.94
C ASP A 11 5.13 3.37 -2.00
N THR A 12 3.99 2.79 -1.60
CA THR A 12 2.91 2.47 -2.55
C THR A 12 2.19 3.72 -3.02
N LEU A 13 2.00 4.72 -2.13
CA LEU A 13 1.31 5.97 -2.48
C LEU A 13 2.17 6.84 -3.39
N ILE A 14 3.47 6.93 -3.14
CA ILE A 14 4.42 7.70 -3.97
C ILE A 14 4.35 7.22 -5.43
N CYS A 15 4.21 5.92 -5.70
CA CYS A 15 4.05 5.41 -7.05
C CYS A 15 2.99 6.13 -7.89
N PHE A 16 1.92 6.58 -7.25
CA PHE A 16 0.78 7.20 -7.94
C PHE A 16 0.73 8.72 -7.73
N LEU A 17 1.06 9.20 -6.53
CA LEU A 17 1.02 10.62 -6.20
C LEU A 17 2.08 11.42 -6.98
N GLU A 18 3.28 10.86 -7.17
CA GLU A 18 4.39 11.54 -7.84
C GLU A 18 4.15 11.72 -9.33
N ILE A 19 3.37 10.83 -9.94
CA ILE A 19 3.01 10.87 -11.36
C ILE A 19 1.59 11.36 -11.63
N ASP A 20 0.93 12.01 -10.65
CA ASP A 20 -0.45 12.53 -10.76
C ASP A 20 -1.53 11.51 -11.17
N GLU A 21 -1.35 10.23 -10.81
CA GLU A 21 -2.34 9.18 -11.08
C GLU A 21 -3.38 9.04 -9.94
N ILE A 22 -3.93 10.16 -9.50
CA ILE A 22 -4.92 10.25 -8.41
C ILE A 22 -6.20 9.50 -8.78
N GLU A 23 -6.65 9.62 -10.03
CA GLU A 23 -7.85 8.93 -10.52
C GLU A 23 -7.70 7.41 -10.51
N PHE A 24 -6.48 6.89 -10.62
CA PHE A 24 -6.22 5.47 -10.45
C PHE A 24 -6.59 5.01 -9.04
N LEU A 25 -6.14 5.73 -8.02
CA LEU A 25 -6.45 5.43 -6.62
C LEU A 25 -7.95 5.55 -6.34
N LYS A 26 -8.59 6.63 -6.79
CA LYS A 26 -10.04 6.87 -6.61
C LYS A 26 -10.91 5.82 -7.31
N LYS A 27 -10.47 5.25 -8.42
CA LYS A 27 -11.18 4.16 -9.11
C LYS A 27 -10.99 2.82 -8.43
N LEU A 28 -9.80 2.55 -7.87
CA LEU A 28 -9.49 1.25 -7.26
C LEU A 28 -9.99 1.14 -5.82
N PHE A 29 -9.93 2.22 -5.04
CA PHE A 29 -10.31 2.23 -3.63
C PHE A 29 -11.56 3.07 -3.36
N THR A 30 -12.25 2.81 -2.25
CA THR A 30 -13.34 3.67 -1.75
C THR A 30 -12.79 4.77 -0.87
N ASN A 31 -11.74 4.49 -0.12
CA ASN A 31 -10.94 5.40 0.68
C ASN A 31 -9.56 4.77 0.90
N ILE A 32 -8.61 5.58 1.31
CA ILE A 32 -7.25 5.18 1.69
C ILE A 32 -7.08 5.48 3.17
N ILE A 33 -6.48 4.56 3.91
CA ILE A 33 -6.15 4.75 5.32
C ILE A 33 -4.63 4.77 5.46
N ILE A 34 -4.11 5.82 6.08
CA ILE A 34 -2.69 5.96 6.40
C ILE A 34 -2.47 6.24 7.88
N PRO A 35 -1.43 5.69 8.52
CA PRO A 35 -0.96 6.16 9.82
C PRO A 35 -0.43 7.60 9.76
N GLU A 36 -0.52 8.35 10.87
CA GLU A 36 0.10 9.68 10.97
C GLU A 36 1.61 9.67 10.65
N ALA A 37 2.32 8.60 11.01
CA ALA A 37 3.73 8.44 10.67
C ALA A 37 3.99 8.47 9.16
N VAL A 38 3.12 7.84 8.36
CA VAL A 38 3.18 7.88 6.88
C VAL A 38 2.86 9.28 6.36
N LEU A 39 1.87 9.97 6.93
CA LEU A 39 1.59 11.37 6.59
C LEU A 39 2.81 12.25 6.84
N MET A 40 3.49 12.08 7.98
CA MET A 40 4.71 12.83 8.29
C MET A 40 5.83 12.57 7.27
N GLU A 41 6.02 11.31 6.83
CA GLU A 41 7.02 10.95 5.81
C GLU A 41 6.73 11.60 4.46
N LEU A 42 5.46 11.61 4.03
CA LEU A 42 5.03 12.19 2.76
C LEU A 42 5.04 13.74 2.78
N ASN A 43 4.99 14.36 3.96
CA ASN A 43 4.99 15.82 4.14
C ASN A 43 6.36 16.43 4.50
N VAL A 44 7.44 15.64 4.50
CA VAL A 44 8.78 16.21 4.76
C VAL A 44 9.16 17.23 3.67
N ASN A 45 10.01 18.21 4.03
CA ASN A 45 10.41 19.30 3.13
C ASN A 45 11.08 18.83 1.83
N ASN A 46 11.66 17.62 1.83
CA ASN A 46 12.33 17.04 0.68
C ASN A 46 11.41 16.15 -0.19
N ALA A 47 10.15 15.92 0.21
CA ALA A 47 9.20 15.21 -0.63
C ALA A 47 8.86 16.07 -1.86
N PRO A 48 8.66 15.47 -3.05
CA PRO A 48 8.22 16.19 -4.23
C PRO A 48 6.96 17.01 -3.95
N VAL A 49 6.90 18.23 -4.52
CA VAL A 49 5.79 19.17 -4.25
C VAL A 49 4.45 18.56 -4.65
N ASN A 50 4.39 17.92 -5.81
CA ASN A 50 3.19 17.24 -6.31
C ASN A 50 2.70 16.11 -5.36
N VAL A 51 3.60 15.36 -4.73
CA VAL A 51 3.22 14.33 -3.74
C VAL A 51 2.48 14.97 -2.56
N ARG A 52 3.02 16.08 -2.02
CA ARG A 52 2.40 16.78 -0.89
C ARG A 52 1.06 17.42 -1.27
N ASP A 53 1.03 18.09 -2.40
CA ASP A 53 -0.17 18.79 -2.88
C ASP A 53 -1.29 17.77 -3.16
N ASN A 54 -1.01 16.71 -3.91
CA ASN A 54 -1.96 15.64 -4.19
C ASN A 54 -2.46 14.94 -2.93
N LEU A 55 -1.58 14.67 -1.95
CA LEU A 55 -1.98 14.07 -0.69
C LEU A 55 -2.91 15.00 0.11
N ASN A 56 -2.58 16.29 0.20
CA ASN A 56 -3.40 17.27 0.91
C ASN A 56 -4.79 17.43 0.27
N ASP A 57 -4.87 17.42 -1.06
CA ASP A 57 -6.14 17.43 -1.78
C ASP A 57 -6.98 16.19 -1.46
N LEU A 58 -6.37 15.00 -1.45
CA LEU A 58 -7.06 13.75 -1.11
C LEU A 58 -7.54 13.71 0.36
N ILE A 59 -6.78 14.30 1.29
CA ILE A 59 -7.22 14.46 2.69
C ILE A 59 -8.40 15.44 2.76
N SER A 60 -8.30 16.59 2.08
CA SER A 60 -9.36 17.61 2.05
C SER A 60 -10.66 17.08 1.44
N ASP A 61 -10.57 16.20 0.47
CA ASP A 61 -11.70 15.49 -0.16
C ASP A 61 -12.27 14.35 0.73
N ASN A 62 -11.71 14.08 1.90
CA ASN A 62 -12.01 12.95 2.78
C ASN A 62 -11.80 11.56 2.10
N PHE A 63 -10.97 11.50 1.07
CA PHE A 63 -10.60 10.24 0.44
C PHE A 63 -9.44 9.54 1.16
N VAL A 64 -8.57 10.31 1.81
CA VAL A 64 -7.51 9.79 2.69
C VAL A 64 -7.90 10.04 4.15
N GLU A 65 -8.02 8.96 4.92
CA GLU A 65 -8.21 8.95 6.37
C GLU A 65 -6.86 8.81 7.06
N VAL A 66 -6.51 9.75 7.92
CA VAL A 66 -5.28 9.67 8.73
C VAL A 66 -5.62 9.11 10.11
N ARG A 67 -4.92 8.06 10.53
CA ARG A 67 -5.09 7.46 11.87
C ARG A 67 -3.86 7.68 12.74
N GLU A 68 -4.09 8.18 13.94
CA GLU A 68 -3.07 8.29 14.99
C GLU A 68 -2.96 6.98 15.77
N VAL A 69 -1.73 6.64 16.19
CA VAL A 69 -1.49 5.53 17.11
C VAL A 69 -1.75 6.02 18.53
N GLU A 70 -2.89 5.67 19.10
CA GLU A 70 -3.27 6.10 20.45
C GLU A 70 -2.34 5.48 21.52
N PHE A 71 -1.89 6.32 22.47
CA PHE A 71 -1.02 5.87 23.55
C PHE A 71 -1.65 4.73 24.36
N ALA A 72 -0.86 3.69 24.62
CA ALA A 72 -1.24 2.47 25.32
C ALA A 72 -2.30 1.59 24.63
N SER A 73 -2.65 1.87 23.37
CA SER A 73 -3.47 0.95 22.55
C SER A 73 -2.72 -0.32 22.14
N GLY A 74 -3.42 -1.27 21.55
CA GLY A 74 -2.79 -2.47 20.97
C GLY A 74 -1.84 -2.11 19.82
N GLU A 75 -2.23 -1.16 18.97
CA GLU A 75 -1.42 -0.62 17.90
C GLU A 75 -0.14 0.04 18.44
N TYR A 76 -0.24 0.81 19.54
CA TYR A 76 0.92 1.46 20.15
C TYR A 76 1.97 0.42 20.61
N ILE A 77 1.54 -0.64 21.30
CA ILE A 77 2.44 -1.67 21.79
C ILE A 77 3.12 -2.38 20.62
N LYS A 78 2.36 -2.78 19.60
CA LYS A 78 2.89 -3.46 18.41
C LYS A 78 3.83 -2.55 17.62
N ASN A 79 3.42 -1.31 17.34
CA ASN A 79 4.24 -0.34 16.64
C ASN A 79 5.59 -0.14 17.32
N LYS A 80 5.59 0.01 18.66
CA LYS A 80 6.82 0.15 19.43
C LYS A 80 7.71 -1.08 19.33
N CYS A 81 7.13 -2.28 19.49
CA CYS A 81 7.88 -3.55 19.41
C CYS A 81 8.50 -3.76 18.02
N ILE A 82 7.76 -3.45 16.96
CA ILE A 82 8.23 -3.57 15.58
C ILE A 82 9.32 -2.53 15.28
N CYS A 83 9.07 -1.27 15.63
CA CYS A 83 9.99 -0.17 15.40
C CYS A 83 11.33 -0.35 16.15
N GLU A 84 11.31 -0.91 17.38
CA GLU A 84 12.50 -1.19 18.17
C GLU A 84 13.19 -2.53 17.79
N GLY A 85 12.62 -3.29 16.85
CA GLY A 85 13.22 -4.52 16.35
C GLY A 85 12.98 -5.77 17.22
N TYR A 86 12.08 -5.70 18.20
CA TYR A 86 11.81 -6.88 19.06
C TYR A 86 11.18 -8.05 18.28
N TRP A 87 10.44 -7.74 17.18
CA TRP A 87 9.78 -8.75 16.34
C TRP A 87 10.56 -9.08 15.06
N THR A 88 11.72 -8.51 14.87
CA THR A 88 12.55 -8.64 13.66
C THR A 88 13.99 -9.05 13.96
N ASN A 89 14.19 -9.85 15.02
CA ASN A 89 15.51 -10.34 15.44
C ASN A 89 16.55 -9.20 15.62
N GLY A 90 16.11 -8.06 16.17
CA GLY A 90 16.96 -6.89 16.44
C GLY A 90 17.12 -5.94 15.27
N ARG A 91 16.40 -6.12 14.17
CA ARG A 91 16.40 -5.20 13.03
C ARG A 91 15.25 -4.19 13.17
N PRO A 92 15.51 -2.90 13.48
CA PRO A 92 14.48 -1.87 13.51
C PRO A 92 13.82 -1.69 12.13
N ILE A 93 12.51 -1.46 12.13
CA ILE A 93 11.71 -1.09 10.94
C ILE A 93 11.37 0.39 11.00
N GLY A 94 11.18 1.02 9.85
CA GLY A 94 10.79 2.42 9.72
C GLY A 94 9.49 2.74 10.47
N ARG A 95 9.29 4.01 10.83
CA ARG A 95 8.11 4.43 11.61
C ARG A 95 6.81 4.25 10.83
N GLY A 96 6.83 4.55 9.53
CA GLY A 96 5.68 4.37 8.64
C GLY A 96 5.28 2.91 8.57
N GLU A 97 6.20 2.06 8.13
CA GLU A 97 5.97 0.62 7.97
C GLU A 97 5.56 -0.05 9.29
N SER A 98 6.20 0.31 10.42
CA SER A 98 5.84 -0.27 11.72
C SER A 98 4.43 0.14 12.17
N ALA A 99 4.00 1.37 11.89
CA ALA A 99 2.63 1.82 12.18
C ALA A 99 1.60 1.11 11.27
N VAL A 100 1.90 0.98 9.98
CA VAL A 100 1.05 0.23 9.02
C VAL A 100 0.87 -1.22 9.47
N LEU A 101 1.96 -1.90 9.83
CA LEU A 101 1.93 -3.27 10.35
C LEU A 101 1.10 -3.38 11.63
N ALA A 102 1.29 -2.45 12.58
CA ALA A 102 0.58 -2.45 13.86
C ALA A 102 -0.94 -2.32 13.66
N PHE A 103 -1.38 -1.38 12.81
CA PHE A 103 -2.80 -1.24 12.46
C PHE A 103 -3.34 -2.46 11.73
N ALA A 104 -2.60 -3.00 10.78
CA ALA A 104 -3.05 -4.18 10.04
C ALA A 104 -3.21 -5.41 10.93
N ILE A 105 -2.31 -5.63 11.89
CA ILE A 105 -2.39 -6.75 12.83
C ILE A 105 -3.58 -6.60 13.78
N GLU A 106 -3.80 -5.40 14.38
CA GLU A 106 -4.91 -5.18 15.32
C GLU A 106 -6.28 -5.26 14.65
N ASN A 107 -6.38 -4.87 13.38
CA ASN A 107 -7.65 -4.84 12.66
C ASN A 107 -7.83 -6.03 11.70
N GLU A 108 -6.96 -7.03 11.74
CA GLU A 108 -6.95 -8.14 10.77
C GLU A 108 -7.00 -7.63 9.31
N GLY A 109 -6.32 -6.49 9.06
CA GLY A 109 -6.37 -5.74 7.82
C GLY A 109 -5.45 -6.27 6.73
N ILE A 110 -5.11 -5.38 5.80
CA ILE A 110 -4.19 -5.60 4.67
C ILE A 110 -3.10 -4.52 4.76
N VAL A 111 -1.86 -4.90 4.53
CA VAL A 111 -0.73 -3.99 4.37
C VAL A 111 -0.56 -3.65 2.90
N ALA A 112 -0.61 -2.37 2.55
CA ALA A 112 -0.23 -1.90 1.22
C ALA A 112 1.19 -1.34 1.28
N SER A 113 2.19 -2.13 0.87
CA SER A 113 3.61 -1.74 0.85
C SER A 113 4.38 -2.45 -0.27
N ASN A 114 5.34 -1.73 -0.88
CA ASN A 114 6.31 -2.28 -1.82
C ASN A 114 7.58 -2.76 -1.11
N ASN A 115 7.82 -2.33 0.13
CA ASN A 115 9.00 -2.69 0.92
C ASN A 115 8.86 -4.08 1.56
N LEU A 116 8.83 -5.11 0.71
CA LEU A 116 8.67 -6.50 1.14
C LEU A 116 9.78 -6.94 2.11
N SER A 117 10.97 -6.34 2.04
CA SER A 117 12.07 -6.66 2.94
C SER A 117 11.76 -6.35 4.41
N ASP A 118 10.92 -5.35 4.67
CA ASP A 118 10.56 -4.92 6.01
C ASP A 118 9.25 -5.51 6.50
N VAL A 119 8.27 -5.72 5.60
CA VAL A 119 6.93 -6.13 6.02
C VAL A 119 6.66 -7.64 5.88
N PHE A 120 7.36 -8.35 4.98
CA PHE A 120 6.98 -9.72 4.59
C PHE A 120 7.04 -10.71 5.76
N GLU A 121 8.11 -10.71 6.55
CA GLU A 121 8.32 -11.68 7.65
C GLU A 121 7.20 -11.56 8.71
N ILE A 122 6.85 -10.33 9.09
CA ILE A 122 5.78 -10.05 10.05
C ILE A 122 4.41 -10.40 9.46
N CYS A 123 4.15 -10.01 8.21
CA CYS A 123 2.90 -10.35 7.54
C CYS A 123 2.73 -11.87 7.36
N GLU A 124 3.83 -12.60 7.15
CA GLU A 124 3.83 -14.06 7.08
C GLU A 124 3.44 -14.68 8.43
N GLU A 125 4.04 -14.21 9.53
CA GLU A 125 3.79 -14.70 10.89
C GLU A 125 2.34 -14.47 11.33
N TYR A 126 1.78 -13.28 11.03
CA TYR A 126 0.42 -12.91 11.44
C TYR A 126 -0.67 -13.23 10.40
N GLY A 127 -0.30 -13.81 9.26
CA GLY A 127 -1.25 -14.13 8.19
C GLY A 127 -1.90 -12.90 7.55
N ILE A 128 -1.20 -11.77 7.53
CA ILE A 128 -1.66 -10.49 6.98
C ILE A 128 -1.40 -10.45 5.47
N PRO A 129 -2.44 -10.18 4.63
CA PRO A 129 -2.23 -9.99 3.20
C PRO A 129 -1.41 -8.73 2.90
N ILE A 130 -0.58 -8.79 1.86
CA ILE A 130 0.19 -7.66 1.35
C ILE A 130 -0.29 -7.28 -0.04
N LEU A 131 -0.52 -5.99 -0.29
CA LEU A 131 -0.94 -5.42 -1.57
C LEU A 131 0.15 -4.47 -2.08
N THR A 132 0.94 -4.89 -3.07
CA THR A 132 1.96 -4.04 -3.70
C THR A 132 1.36 -3.17 -4.80
N ALA A 133 2.06 -2.09 -5.22
CA ALA A 133 1.66 -1.27 -6.37
C ALA A 133 1.50 -2.12 -7.65
N SER A 134 2.36 -3.13 -7.84
CA SER A 134 2.25 -4.07 -8.97
C SER A 134 0.95 -4.87 -8.95
N LEU A 135 0.53 -5.35 -7.76
CA LEU A 135 -0.75 -6.04 -7.59
C LEU A 135 -1.93 -5.09 -7.79
N MET A 136 -1.84 -3.83 -7.31
CA MET A 136 -2.88 -2.82 -7.54
C MET A 136 -3.10 -2.59 -9.04
N LEU A 137 -2.02 -2.42 -9.81
CA LEU A 137 -2.07 -2.26 -11.26
C LEU A 137 -2.67 -3.49 -11.95
N ALA A 138 -2.26 -4.70 -11.53
CA ALA A 138 -2.79 -5.93 -12.09
C ALA A 138 -4.28 -6.11 -11.79
N PHE A 139 -4.74 -5.78 -10.57
CA PHE A 139 -6.17 -5.83 -10.25
C PHE A 139 -6.99 -4.77 -10.99
N ALA A 140 -6.46 -3.58 -11.23
CA ALA A 140 -7.12 -2.58 -12.05
C ALA A 140 -7.37 -3.07 -13.48
N TYR A 141 -6.42 -3.84 -14.05
CA TYR A 141 -6.60 -4.52 -15.33
C TYR A 141 -7.61 -5.68 -15.24
N GLU A 142 -7.48 -6.58 -14.27
CA GLU A 142 -8.35 -7.73 -14.06
C GLU A 142 -9.83 -7.35 -13.83
N LEU A 143 -10.04 -6.23 -13.12
CA LEU A 143 -11.36 -5.66 -12.85
C LEU A 143 -11.91 -4.84 -14.02
N LYS A 144 -11.15 -4.73 -15.12
CA LYS A 144 -11.50 -3.96 -16.32
C LYS A 144 -11.75 -2.46 -16.05
N ILE A 145 -11.10 -1.93 -15.02
CA ILE A 145 -11.09 -0.48 -14.72
C ILE A 145 -10.21 0.25 -15.72
N TYR A 146 -9.10 -0.39 -16.11
CA TYR A 146 -8.13 0.07 -17.07
C TYR A 146 -7.83 -0.99 -18.12
N THR A 147 -7.52 -0.56 -19.33
CA THR A 147 -7.00 -1.42 -20.39
C THR A 147 -5.53 -1.77 -20.13
N LYS A 148 -5.04 -2.82 -20.75
CA LYS A 148 -3.64 -3.24 -20.66
C LYS A 148 -2.66 -2.14 -21.12
N SER A 149 -3.05 -1.38 -22.15
CA SER A 149 -2.25 -0.27 -22.67
C SER A 149 -2.13 0.88 -21.65
N GLU A 150 -3.22 1.22 -20.98
CA GLU A 150 -3.22 2.25 -19.93
C GLU A 150 -2.36 1.82 -18.74
N ILE A 151 -2.49 0.56 -18.30
CA ILE A 151 -1.64 0.04 -17.21
C ILE A 151 -0.16 0.04 -17.59
N ASN A 152 0.20 -0.37 -18.82
CA ASN A 152 1.58 -0.28 -19.29
C ASN A 152 2.09 1.16 -19.30
N ALA A 153 1.25 2.13 -19.65
CA ALA A 153 1.64 3.55 -19.62
C ALA A 153 1.93 4.01 -18.17
N ILE A 154 1.04 3.69 -17.22
CA ILE A 154 1.25 4.01 -15.79
C ILE A 154 2.52 3.31 -15.27
N TRP A 155 2.70 2.04 -15.58
CA TRP A 155 3.90 1.26 -15.21
C TRP A 155 5.20 1.91 -15.66
N CYS A 156 5.26 2.30 -16.95
CA CYS A 156 6.41 2.98 -17.51
C CYS A 156 6.68 4.33 -16.84
N ARG A 157 5.62 5.11 -16.53
CA ARG A 157 5.76 6.39 -15.83
C ARG A 157 6.31 6.20 -14.42
N ILE A 158 5.85 5.21 -13.66
CA ILE A 158 6.41 4.91 -12.33
C ILE A 158 7.91 4.64 -12.44
N LEU A 159 8.34 3.80 -13.37
CA LEU A 159 9.77 3.46 -13.54
C LEU A 159 10.63 4.63 -14.03
N GLN A 160 10.07 5.58 -14.75
CA GLN A 160 10.83 6.68 -15.39
C GLN A 160 10.80 7.98 -14.59
N GLU A 161 9.71 8.26 -13.90
CA GLU A 161 9.44 9.55 -13.27
C GLU A 161 9.59 9.49 -11.73
N THR A 162 9.65 8.28 -11.14
CA THR A 162 9.80 8.09 -9.70
C THR A 162 11.08 7.32 -9.35
N TYR A 163 11.46 7.32 -8.07
CA TYR A 163 12.52 6.44 -7.55
C TYR A 163 12.02 5.05 -7.13
N GLN A 164 10.74 4.75 -7.40
CA GLN A 164 10.14 3.50 -7.02
C GLN A 164 10.59 2.36 -7.95
N ILE A 165 10.77 1.18 -7.36
CA ILE A 165 11.21 -0.01 -8.10
C ILE A 165 10.03 -0.96 -8.26
N LEU A 166 9.69 -1.28 -9.50
CA LEU A 166 8.75 -2.34 -9.82
C LEU A 166 9.51 -3.63 -10.18
N PRO A 167 8.91 -4.82 -9.98
CA PRO A 167 9.63 -6.09 -10.10
C PRO A 167 10.02 -6.48 -11.53
N LYS A 168 9.48 -5.80 -12.55
CA LYS A 168 9.74 -6.01 -13.98
C LYS A 168 9.81 -4.69 -14.74
N GLN A 169 10.41 -4.72 -15.93
CA GLN A 169 10.51 -3.54 -16.79
C GLN A 169 9.17 -3.16 -17.44
N THR A 170 8.30 -4.13 -17.67
CA THR A 170 6.97 -3.91 -18.25
C THR A 170 5.89 -4.60 -17.43
N PHE A 171 4.67 -4.07 -17.51
CA PHE A 171 3.50 -4.73 -16.91
C PHE A 171 3.24 -6.10 -17.55
N ASP A 172 3.48 -6.25 -18.86
CA ASP A 172 3.29 -7.52 -19.55
C ASP A 172 4.16 -8.64 -18.98
N GLU A 173 5.44 -8.36 -18.71
CA GLU A 173 6.35 -9.30 -18.07
C GLU A 173 5.90 -9.65 -16.66
N TYR A 174 5.53 -8.64 -15.86
CA TYR A 174 5.02 -8.86 -14.52
C TYR A 174 3.78 -9.73 -14.51
N TYR A 175 2.79 -9.37 -15.32
CA TYR A 175 1.50 -10.07 -15.37
C TYR A 175 1.66 -11.54 -15.81
N THR A 176 2.55 -11.80 -16.76
CA THR A 176 2.78 -13.16 -17.29
C THR A 176 3.61 -14.03 -16.35
N GLU A 177 4.62 -13.44 -15.68
CA GLU A 177 5.62 -14.22 -14.96
C GLU A 177 5.43 -14.24 -13.44
N LEU A 178 4.86 -13.19 -12.84
CA LEU A 178 4.86 -13.00 -11.39
C LEU A 178 3.47 -12.83 -10.78
N PHE A 179 2.48 -12.31 -11.50
CA PHE A 179 1.18 -11.95 -10.94
C PHE A 179 0.51 -13.09 -10.17
N GLU A 180 0.41 -14.29 -10.77
CA GLU A 180 -0.22 -15.43 -10.11
C GLU A 180 0.56 -15.88 -8.87
N LYS A 181 1.89 -15.87 -8.94
CA LYS A 181 2.77 -16.18 -7.81
C LYS A 181 2.57 -15.18 -6.68
N ASP A 182 2.55 -13.88 -6.98
CA ASP A 182 2.37 -12.83 -5.99
C ASP A 182 0.98 -12.90 -5.35
N CYS A 183 -0.08 -13.18 -6.12
CA CYS A 183 -1.39 -13.44 -5.56
C CYS A 183 -1.37 -14.59 -4.53
N ASN A 184 -0.71 -15.70 -4.86
CA ASN A 184 -0.64 -16.85 -3.95
C ASN A 184 0.20 -16.58 -2.70
N VAL A 185 1.33 -15.88 -2.83
CA VAL A 185 2.28 -15.66 -1.74
C VAL A 185 1.86 -14.48 -0.87
N LEU A 186 1.48 -13.36 -1.48
CA LEU A 186 1.27 -12.10 -0.76
C LEU A 186 -0.15 -11.93 -0.22
N LEU A 187 -1.17 -12.43 -0.95
CA LEU A 187 -2.56 -12.19 -0.56
C LEU A 187 -3.11 -13.20 0.46
N LYS A 188 -2.38 -14.26 0.81
CA LYS A 188 -2.82 -15.24 1.83
C LYS A 188 -4.26 -15.76 1.64
N ASN A 189 -4.61 -16.08 0.40
CA ASN A 189 -5.98 -16.46 -0.01
C ASN A 189 -7.03 -15.33 0.10
N TYR A 190 -6.64 -14.09 0.30
CA TYR A 190 -7.56 -12.96 0.25
C TYR A 190 -7.99 -12.67 -1.19
N ASP A 191 -9.30 -12.72 -1.44
CA ASP A 191 -9.87 -12.42 -2.77
C ASP A 191 -10.15 -10.93 -2.94
N PHE A 192 -9.14 -10.20 -3.42
CA PHE A 192 -9.25 -8.75 -3.65
C PHE A 192 -10.37 -8.39 -4.64
N LYS A 193 -10.58 -9.20 -5.69
CA LYS A 193 -11.64 -8.93 -6.69
C LYS A 193 -13.02 -9.00 -6.05
N LYS A 194 -13.25 -9.97 -5.20
CA LYS A 194 -14.52 -10.10 -4.47
C LYS A 194 -14.76 -8.93 -3.52
N HIS A 195 -13.72 -8.51 -2.80
CA HIS A 195 -13.76 -7.35 -1.92
C HIS A 195 -14.11 -6.07 -2.70
N TYR A 196 -13.42 -5.81 -3.80
CA TYR A 196 -13.70 -4.67 -4.67
C TYR A 196 -15.15 -4.64 -5.16
N THR A 197 -15.67 -5.78 -5.62
CA THR A 197 -17.04 -5.90 -6.14
C THR A 197 -18.08 -5.57 -5.06
N VAL A 198 -17.84 -5.94 -3.81
CA VAL A 198 -18.74 -5.66 -2.66
C VAL A 198 -18.65 -4.18 -2.27
N SER A 199 -17.46 -3.60 -2.26
CA SER A 199 -17.23 -2.21 -1.82
C SER A 199 -17.77 -1.16 -2.78
N LYS A 200 -17.88 -1.48 -4.09
CA LYS A 200 -18.34 -0.53 -5.13
C LYS A 200 -19.82 -0.67 -5.50
N LYS A 201 -20.54 -1.60 -4.88
CA LYS A 201 -22.02 -1.73 -4.99
C LYS A 201 -22.74 -0.91 -3.95
#